data_fc1854e842dbdb5629c04cd039713c93
#
_entry.id   fc1854e842dbdb5629c04cd039713c93
#
_cell.length_a   1.000
_cell.length_b   1.000
_cell.length_c   1.000
_cell.angle_alpha   90.00
_cell.angle_beta   90.00
_cell.angle_gamma   90.00
#
_symmetry.space_group_name_H-M   'P 1'
#
loop_
_entity.id
_entity.type
_entity.pdbx_description
1 polymer ?
#
loop_
_entity_poly.entity_id
_entity_poly.type
_entity_poly.pdbx_seq_one_letter_code
_entity_poly.pdbx_strand_id
1 'polypeptide(L)' 'MNLRDLRLSRGLTQRELAAKSGVHHIAIARFESGERDIRTASLDTALRLCDALHVANPRRLLDSERPESR' A
#
# COMPACT_ATOMS: atom_id res chain seq x y z
N MET A 1 9.04 -3.83 -3.55
CA MET A 1 8.85 -2.64 -2.69
C MET A 1 7.56 -2.80 -1.93
N ASN A 2 7.57 -2.51 -0.65
CA ASN A 2 6.35 -2.59 0.14
C ASN A 2 5.56 -1.28 0.03
N LEU A 3 4.40 -1.24 0.67
CA LEU A 3 3.53 -0.06 0.60
C LEU A 3 4.26 1.19 1.07
N ARG A 4 5.00 1.09 2.16
CA ARG A 4 5.72 2.25 2.68
C ARG A 4 6.75 2.74 1.68
N ASP A 5 7.50 1.83 1.06
CA ASP A 5 8.52 2.20 0.09
C ASP A 5 7.90 2.90 -1.11
N LEU A 6 6.77 2.37 -1.59
CA LEU A 6 6.07 3.00 -2.70
C LEU A 6 5.57 4.38 -2.33
N ARG A 7 5.01 4.52 -1.13
CA ARG A 7 4.53 5.81 -0.65
C ARG A 7 5.67 6.83 -0.58
N LEU A 8 6.78 6.43 0.02
CA LEU A 8 7.92 7.33 0.17
C LEU A 8 8.52 7.70 -1.19
N SER A 9 8.53 6.76 -2.13
CA SER A 9 9.04 7.05 -3.47
C SER A 9 8.19 8.08 -4.21
N ARG A 10 6.94 8.26 -3.79
CA ARG A 10 6.06 9.28 -4.36
C ARG A 10 6.06 10.57 -3.52
N GLY A 11 6.86 10.63 -2.46
CA GLY A 11 6.95 11.82 -1.63
C GLY A 11 5.72 12.08 -0.79
N LEU A 12 4.98 11.03 -0.42
CA LEU A 12 3.71 11.19 0.30
C LEU A 12 3.85 10.79 1.76
N THR A 13 3.16 11.55 2.63
CA THR A 13 2.95 11.10 4.01
C THR A 13 1.80 10.09 4.02
N GLN A 14 1.63 9.41 5.17
CA GLN A 14 0.51 8.48 5.32
C GLN A 14 -0.83 9.21 5.15
N ARG A 15 -0.93 10.42 5.70
CA ARG A 15 -2.17 11.19 5.58
C ARG A 15 -2.42 11.66 4.16
N GLU A 16 -1.35 12.03 3.45
CA GLU A 16 -1.49 12.41 2.04
C GLU A 16 -1.94 11.23 1.20
N LEU A 17 -1.39 10.05 1.45
CA LEU A 17 -1.84 8.86 0.75
C LEU A 17 -3.29 8.55 1.07
N ALA A 18 -3.68 8.71 2.34
CA ALA A 18 -5.07 8.50 2.74
C ALA A 18 -6.00 9.45 1.98
N ALA A 19 -5.63 10.71 1.87
CA ALA A 19 -6.45 11.69 1.18
C ALA A 19 -6.59 11.34 -0.31
N LYS A 20 -5.49 10.90 -0.93
CA LYS A 20 -5.50 10.57 -2.36
C LYS A 20 -6.22 9.27 -2.65
N SER A 21 -6.11 8.29 -1.77
CA SER A 21 -6.63 6.95 -2.01
C SER A 21 -8.06 6.76 -1.50
N GLY A 22 -8.47 7.57 -0.55
CA GLY A 22 -9.73 7.34 0.15
C GLY A 22 -9.65 6.20 1.17
N VAL A 23 -8.45 5.70 1.44
CA VAL A 23 -8.22 4.66 2.44
C VAL A 23 -7.82 5.34 3.74
N HIS A 24 -8.43 4.94 4.85
CA HIS A 24 -8.18 5.60 6.13
C HIS A 24 -6.70 5.49 6.52
N HIS A 25 -6.14 6.57 7.06
CA HIS A 25 -4.70 6.59 7.37
C HIS A 25 -4.32 5.55 8.42
N ILE A 26 -5.22 5.18 9.32
CA ILE A 26 -4.94 4.14 10.31
C ILE A 26 -4.78 2.79 9.62
N ALA A 27 -5.61 2.51 8.61
CA ALA A 27 -5.46 1.28 7.85
C ALA A 27 -4.11 1.24 7.12
N ILE A 28 -3.72 2.37 6.53
CA ILE A 28 -2.41 2.47 5.87
C ILE A 28 -1.29 2.19 6.86
N ALA A 29 -1.37 2.80 8.04
CA ALA A 29 -0.35 2.60 9.07
C ALA A 29 -0.26 1.14 9.49
N ARG A 30 -1.39 0.44 9.61
CA ARG A 30 -1.39 -0.96 9.98
C ARG A 30 -0.78 -1.85 8.91
N PHE A 31 -1.05 -1.55 7.64
CA PHE A 31 -0.41 -2.28 6.54
C PHE A 31 1.11 -2.05 6.56
N GLU A 32 1.53 -0.82 6.79
CA GLU A 32 2.96 -0.50 6.77
C GLU A 32 3.71 -1.09 7.95
N SER A 33 3.07 -1.18 9.10
CA SER A 33 3.69 -1.75 10.30
C SER A 33 3.71 -3.27 10.31
N GLY A 34 2.97 -3.90 9.40
CA GLY A 34 2.83 -5.36 9.39
C GLY A 34 1.74 -5.87 10.30
N GLU A 35 1.02 -4.99 11.00
CA GLU A 35 -0.08 -5.40 11.85
C GLU A 35 -1.19 -6.04 11.01
N ARG A 36 -1.41 -5.53 9.80
CA ARG A 36 -2.31 -6.13 8.84
C ARG A 36 -1.53 -6.45 7.57
N ASP A 37 -1.79 -7.64 7.03
CA ASP A 37 -1.16 -8.07 5.80
C ASP A 37 -1.90 -7.45 4.62
N ILE A 38 -1.19 -6.72 3.78
CA ILE A 38 -1.79 -6.08 2.60
C ILE A 38 -2.50 -7.09 1.70
N ARG A 39 -2.07 -8.35 1.74
CA ARG A 39 -2.71 -9.41 0.94
C ARG A 39 -4.14 -9.70 1.41
N THR A 40 -4.49 -9.27 2.62
CA THR A 40 -5.85 -9.46 3.14
C THR A 40 -6.75 -8.28 2.84
N ALA A 41 -6.22 -7.24 2.22
CA ALA A 41 -7.02 -6.07 1.86
C ALA A 41 -8.01 -6.46 0.77
N SER A 42 -9.16 -5.77 0.75
CA SER A 42 -10.10 -5.97 -0.33
C SER A 42 -9.49 -5.49 -1.64
N LEU A 43 -10.00 -6.03 -2.75
CA LEU A 43 -9.53 -5.59 -4.06
C LEU A 43 -9.74 -4.10 -4.24
N ASP A 44 -10.88 -3.59 -3.77
CA ASP A 44 -11.18 -2.16 -3.87
C ASP A 44 -10.11 -1.33 -3.14
N THR A 45 -9.76 -1.72 -1.92
CA THR A 45 -8.73 -1.01 -1.16
C THR A 45 -7.39 -1.06 -1.89
N ALA A 46 -7.02 -2.23 -2.39
CA ALA A 46 -5.76 -2.39 -3.09
C ALA A 46 -5.70 -1.52 -4.33
N LEU A 47 -6.79 -1.48 -5.10
CA LEU A 47 -6.83 -0.66 -6.32
C LEU A 47 -6.79 0.82 -6.00
N ARG A 48 -7.45 1.26 -4.93
CA ARG A 48 -7.41 2.66 -4.51
C ARG A 48 -5.98 3.08 -4.16
N LEU A 49 -5.27 2.23 -3.45
CA LEU A 49 -3.88 2.51 -3.10
C LEU A 49 -3.01 2.55 -4.35
N CYS A 50 -3.20 1.62 -5.27
CA CYS A 50 -2.44 1.59 -6.51
C CYS A 50 -2.68 2.86 -7.34
N ASP A 51 -3.92 3.29 -7.44
CA ASP A 51 -4.25 4.51 -8.18
C ASP A 51 -3.56 5.72 -7.56
N ALA A 52 -3.61 5.83 -6.24
CA ALA A 52 -3.00 6.95 -5.54
C ALA A 52 -1.47 6.96 -5.69
N LEU A 53 -0.87 5.79 -5.80
CA LEU A 53 0.57 5.62 -5.92
C LEU A 53 1.04 5.55 -7.37
N HIS A 54 0.12 5.61 -8.32
CA HIS A 54 0.43 5.49 -9.75
C HIS A 54 1.11 4.16 -10.07
N VAL A 55 0.61 3.09 -9.46
CA VAL A 55 1.11 1.73 -9.68
C VAL A 55 0.07 0.99 -10.50
N ALA A 56 0.45 0.61 -11.71
CA ALA A 56 -0.50 -0.04 -12.63
C ALA A 56 -0.79 -1.48 -12.24
N ASN A 57 0.19 -2.16 -11.66
CA ASN A 57 0.04 -3.58 -11.34
C ASN A 57 -0.09 -3.76 -9.82
N PRO A 58 -1.28 -4.16 -9.33
CA PRO A 58 -1.47 -4.36 -7.89
C PRO A 58 -0.51 -5.36 -7.26
N ARG A 59 0.08 -6.24 -8.05
CA ARG A 59 1.05 -7.20 -7.52
C ARG A 59 2.25 -6.51 -6.89
N ARG A 60 2.53 -5.26 -7.26
CA ARG A 60 3.61 -4.50 -6.67
C ARG A 60 3.41 -4.33 -5.17
N LEU A 61 2.16 -4.30 -4.71
CA LEU A 61 1.87 -4.23 -3.28
C LEU A 61 2.22 -5.51 -2.55
N LEU A 62 2.26 -6.61 -3.27
CA LEU A 62 2.47 -7.93 -2.67
C LEU A 62 3.94 -8.36 -2.68
N ASP A 63 4.76 -7.71 -3.47
CA ASP A 63 6.13 -8.18 -3.68
C ASP A 63 6.92 -8.30 -2.39
N SER A 64 6.78 -7.33 -1.50
CA SER A 64 7.54 -7.32 -0.26
C SER A 64 6.92 -8.23 0.80
N GLU A 65 5.71 -8.73 0.55
CA GLU A 65 5.03 -9.61 1.49
C GLU A 65 5.38 -11.07 1.28
N ARG A 66 6.11 -11.39 0.24
CA ARG A 66 6.49 -12.75 -0.04
C ARG A 66 7.64 -13.16 0.87
N PRO A 67 7.53 -14.30 1.53
CA PRO A 67 8.58 -14.71 2.45
C PRO A 67 9.88 -15.10 1.77
N GLU A 68 9.83 -15.49 0.47
CA GLU A 68 11.04 -15.77 -0.27
C GLU A 68 11.00 -15.02 -1.55
N SER A 69 12.05 -14.78 -2.09
CA SER A 69 12.11 -14.04 -3.33
C SER A 69 12.43 -14.93 -4.47
N ARG A 70 12.41 -15.88 -4.38
CA ARG A 70 12.65 -16.64 -5.29
C ARG A 70 12.55 -16.95 -5.82
#